data_1df71ee267dade8eebf4eed0ba8ad73b
#
_entry.id   1df71ee267dade8eebf4eed0ba8ad73b
#
_cell.length_a   1.000
_cell.length_b   1.000
_cell.length_c   1.000
_cell.angle_alpha   90.00
_cell.angle_beta   90.00
_cell.angle_gamma   90.00
#
_symmetry.space_group_name_H-M   'P 1'
#
loop_
_entity.id
_entity.type
_entity.pdbx_description
1 polymer ?
#
loop_
_entity_poly.entity_id
_entity_poly.type
_entity_poly.pdbx_seq_one_letter_code
_entity_poly.pdbx_strand_id
1 'polypeptide(L)'
;MGKYFGTDGFRGEANVDLTVEHAYKVGRFLGWYYGREHKAQIVIGKDTRRSSYMFEYSLVAGLTASGADAYLLHVTTTPSVSYVVRTENFDCGIMISASHNPFYDNGIKIIGGRSEEH
;
A
#
# COMPACT_ATOMS: atom_id res chain seq x y z
N MET A 1 -5.59 6.07 14.52
CA MET A 1 -5.62 5.15 13.39
C MET A 1 -6.92 5.23 12.59
N GLY A 2 -8.07 5.20 13.25
CA GLY A 2 -9.35 5.18 12.57
C GLY A 2 -9.57 6.35 11.64
N LYS A 3 -8.97 7.49 11.90
CA LYS A 3 -9.15 8.65 11.05
C LYS A 3 -8.59 8.43 9.66
N TYR A 4 -7.47 7.72 9.56
CA TYR A 4 -6.78 7.56 8.29
C TYR A 4 -6.88 6.15 7.72
N PHE A 5 -7.35 5.20 8.50
CA PHE A 5 -7.39 3.82 8.07
C PHE A 5 -8.79 3.25 8.24
N GLY A 6 -9.47 3.00 7.14
CA GLY A 6 -10.80 2.41 7.13
C GLY A 6 -10.82 1.19 6.24
N THR A 7 -12.03 0.74 5.89
CA THR A 7 -12.17 -0.45 5.05
C THR A 7 -11.54 -0.28 3.69
N ASP A 8 -11.47 0.95 3.21
CA ASP A 8 -10.88 1.22 1.89
C ASP A 8 -9.44 1.70 2.00
N GLY A 9 -8.85 1.67 3.22
CA GLY A 9 -7.48 2.10 3.41
C GLY A 9 -7.39 3.59 3.72
N PHE A 10 -6.23 4.16 3.43
CA PHE A 10 -5.96 5.56 3.69
C PHE A 10 -6.34 6.40 2.49
N ARG A 11 -6.97 7.52 2.73
CA ARG A 11 -7.42 8.38 1.65
C ARG A 11 -7.45 9.82 2.13
N GLY A 12 -7.11 10.75 1.24
CA GLY A 12 -7.16 12.15 1.55
C GLY A 12 -6.37 12.95 0.56
N GLU A 13 -6.33 14.25 0.78
CA GLU A 13 -5.55 15.14 -0.06
C GLU A 13 -4.07 14.91 0.22
N ALA A 14 -3.29 14.71 -0.84
CA ALA A 14 -1.87 14.42 -0.72
C ALA A 14 -1.16 15.55 0.05
N ASN A 15 -0.33 15.15 1.03
CA ASN A 15 0.43 16.04 1.88
C ASN A 15 -0.40 16.93 2.81
N VAL A 16 -1.71 16.71 2.86
CA VAL A 16 -2.56 17.39 3.84
C VAL A 16 -3.11 16.34 4.79
N ASP A 17 -3.95 15.45 4.29
CA ASP A 17 -4.54 14.39 5.10
C ASP A 17 -3.72 13.12 5.04
N LEU A 18 -3.12 12.83 3.89
CA LEU A 18 -2.26 11.67 3.69
C LEU A 18 -0.87 12.17 3.35
N THR A 19 0.06 12.00 4.27
CA THR A 19 1.42 12.51 4.13
C THR A 19 2.39 11.36 3.90
N VAL A 20 3.62 11.72 3.46
CA VAL A 20 4.67 10.72 3.31
C VAL A 20 4.99 10.06 4.64
N GLU A 21 4.83 10.78 5.74
CA GLU A 21 5.08 10.21 7.07
C GLU A 21 4.04 9.15 7.40
N HIS A 22 2.78 9.40 7.05
CA HIS A 22 1.75 8.40 7.26
C HIS A 22 2.01 7.17 6.41
N ALA A 23 2.38 7.36 5.15
CA ALA A 23 2.68 6.24 4.27
C ALA A 23 3.87 5.43 4.79
N TYR A 24 4.91 6.12 5.26
CA TYR A 24 6.05 5.45 5.85
C TYR A 24 5.63 4.59 7.04
N LYS A 25 4.79 5.13 7.91
CA LYS A 25 4.33 4.40 9.09
C LYS A 25 3.46 3.21 8.70
N VAL A 26 2.65 3.35 7.66
CA VAL A 26 1.87 2.22 7.17
C VAL A 26 2.79 1.11 6.70
N GLY A 27 3.84 1.47 5.96
CA GLY A 27 4.82 0.48 5.51
C GLY A 27 5.51 -0.20 6.68
N ARG A 28 5.92 0.57 7.69
CA ARG A 28 6.54 0.02 8.88
C ARG A 28 5.61 -0.98 9.58
N PHE A 29 4.34 -0.61 9.71
CA PHE A 29 3.38 -1.47 10.36
C PHE A 29 3.15 -2.76 9.56
N LEU A 30 2.94 -2.64 8.27
CA LEU A 30 2.65 -3.83 7.45
C LEU A 30 3.83 -4.77 7.41
N GLY A 31 5.04 -4.24 7.29
CA GLY A 31 6.23 -5.08 7.31
C GLY A 31 6.39 -5.80 8.63
N TRP A 32 6.09 -5.12 9.72
CA TRP A 32 6.13 -5.77 11.03
C TRP A 32 5.03 -6.81 11.17
N TYR A 33 3.80 -6.43 10.81
CA TYR A 33 2.64 -7.30 11.03
C TYR A 33 2.76 -8.61 10.26
N TYR A 34 3.12 -8.52 8.97
CA TYR A 34 3.22 -9.72 8.15
C TYR A 34 4.57 -10.41 8.29
N GLY A 35 5.52 -9.77 8.95
CA GLY A 35 6.86 -10.31 9.10
C GLY A 35 7.13 -11.00 10.42
N ARG A 36 6.07 -11.27 11.20
CA ARG A 36 6.29 -11.83 12.55
C ARG A 36 6.82 -13.25 12.52
N GLU A 37 6.51 -14.02 11.49
CA GLU A 37 6.91 -15.43 11.44
C GLU A 37 7.81 -15.74 10.26
N HIS A 38 7.86 -14.85 9.28
CA HIS A 38 8.72 -15.01 8.11
C HIS A 38 8.94 -13.62 7.53
N LYS A 39 9.86 -13.50 6.57
CA LYS A 39 10.09 -12.22 5.94
C LYS A 39 8.86 -11.86 5.10
N ALA A 40 8.26 -10.71 5.39
CA ALA A 40 7.07 -10.28 4.65
C ALA A 40 7.41 -9.98 3.20
N GLN A 41 6.51 -10.36 2.30
CA GLN A 41 6.63 -10.05 0.87
C GLN A 41 5.38 -9.31 0.45
N ILE A 42 5.55 -8.07 0.06
CA ILE A 42 4.44 -7.16 -0.17
C ILE A 42 4.61 -6.50 -1.53
N VAL A 43 3.54 -6.51 -2.32
CA VAL A 43 3.56 -5.97 -3.67
C VAL A 43 2.79 -4.64 -3.69
N ILE A 44 3.29 -3.68 -4.44
CA ILE A 44 2.73 -2.34 -4.51
C ILE A 44 2.42 -1.98 -5.96
N GLY A 45 1.19 -1.55 -6.21
CA GLY A 45 0.81 -0.98 -7.49
C GLY A 45 0.38 0.47 -7.28
N LYS A 46 0.38 1.26 -8.34
CA LYS A 46 -0.01 2.65 -8.27
C LYS A 46 -0.67 3.10 -9.56
N ASP A 47 -1.43 4.18 -9.47
CA ASP A 47 -1.95 4.82 -10.68
C ASP A 47 -0.94 5.85 -11.18
N THR A 48 -1.34 6.64 -12.18
CA THR A 48 -0.43 7.57 -12.85
C THR A 48 -0.26 8.90 -12.14
N ARG A 49 -0.88 9.10 -10.99
CA ARG A 49 -0.82 10.39 -10.31
C ARG A 49 0.59 10.66 -9.82
N ARG A 50 0.97 11.95 -9.84
CA ARG A 50 2.30 12.34 -9.39
C ARG A 50 2.51 11.97 -7.91
N SER A 51 1.49 12.20 -7.07
CA SER A 51 1.61 11.89 -5.66
C SER A 51 1.76 10.40 -5.40
N SER A 52 1.36 9.56 -6.34
CA SER A 52 1.51 8.11 -6.17
C SER A 52 2.97 7.69 -6.10
N TYR A 53 3.85 8.37 -6.85
CA TYR A 53 5.28 8.09 -6.76
C TYR A 53 5.81 8.41 -5.36
N MET A 54 5.40 9.54 -4.82
CA MET A 54 5.82 9.96 -3.50
C MET A 54 5.42 8.93 -2.43
N PHE A 55 4.18 8.47 -2.50
CA PHE A 55 3.70 7.50 -1.53
C PHE A 55 4.30 6.13 -1.75
N GLU A 56 4.55 5.76 -3.00
CA GLU A 56 5.21 4.49 -3.30
C GLU A 56 6.58 4.43 -2.63
N TYR A 57 7.38 5.48 -2.79
CA TYR A 57 8.70 5.49 -2.20
C TYR A 57 8.64 5.51 -0.67
N SER A 58 7.68 6.21 -0.10
CA SER A 58 7.52 6.24 1.35
C SER A 58 7.14 4.86 1.90
N LEU A 59 6.24 4.17 1.20
CA LEU A 59 5.85 2.82 1.60
C LEU A 59 7.02 1.86 1.49
N VAL A 60 7.80 1.96 0.41
CA VAL A 60 8.97 1.11 0.24
C VAL A 60 9.96 1.33 1.38
N ALA A 61 10.19 2.60 1.73
CA ALA A 61 11.10 2.90 2.82
C ALA A 61 10.62 2.27 4.13
N GLY A 62 9.33 2.38 4.42
CA GLY A 62 8.78 1.80 5.65
C GLY A 62 8.83 0.29 5.65
N LEU A 63 8.48 -0.33 4.53
CA LEU A 63 8.51 -1.78 4.42
C LEU A 63 9.92 -2.32 4.59
N THR A 64 10.88 -1.74 3.88
CA THR A 64 12.25 -2.23 3.96
C THR A 64 12.88 -1.91 5.31
N ALA A 65 12.50 -0.81 5.93
CA ALA A 65 13.00 -0.50 7.27
C ALA A 65 12.54 -1.52 8.30
N SER A 66 11.40 -2.18 8.07
CA SER A 66 10.91 -3.21 8.97
C SER A 66 11.30 -4.62 8.52
N GLY A 67 12.13 -4.73 7.50
CA GLY A 67 12.67 -6.02 7.06
C GLY A 67 11.88 -6.73 5.99
N ALA A 68 10.86 -6.10 5.44
CA ALA A 68 10.05 -6.70 4.40
C ALA A 68 10.69 -6.52 3.03
N ASP A 69 10.31 -7.38 2.09
CA ASP A 69 10.63 -7.19 0.69
C ASP A 69 9.46 -6.48 0.02
N ALA A 70 9.77 -5.44 -0.72
CA ALA A 70 8.77 -4.67 -1.44
C ALA A 70 8.93 -4.93 -2.94
N TYR A 71 7.85 -5.32 -3.60
CA TYR A 71 7.82 -5.60 -5.02
C TYR A 71 6.96 -4.57 -5.71
N LEU A 72 7.48 -3.92 -6.73
CA LEU A 72 6.79 -2.81 -7.38
C LEU A 72 6.23 -3.24 -8.73
N LEU A 73 4.91 -3.16 -8.86
CA LEU A 73 4.25 -3.38 -10.15
C LEU A 73 4.20 -2.11 -10.97
N HIS A 74 4.51 -0.98 -10.34
CA HIS A 74 4.44 0.32 -10.98
C HIS A 74 3.00 0.66 -11.39
N VAL A 75 2.78 1.28 -12.51
CA VAL A 75 1.43 1.70 -12.89
C VAL A 75 0.59 0.49 -13.26
N THR A 76 -0.50 0.29 -12.55
CA THR A 76 -1.35 -0.87 -12.75
C THR A 76 -2.74 -0.59 -12.20
N THR A 77 -3.59 -1.62 -12.14
CA THR A 77 -4.96 -1.52 -11.64
C THR A 77 -5.10 -2.27 -10.34
N THR A 78 -6.13 -1.91 -9.57
CA THR A 78 -6.42 -2.61 -8.32
C THR A 78 -6.68 -4.11 -8.54
N PRO A 79 -7.49 -4.51 -9.53
CA PRO A 79 -7.66 -5.95 -9.78
C PRO A 79 -6.36 -6.67 -10.10
N SER A 80 -5.43 -6.01 -10.79
CA SER A 80 -4.15 -6.64 -11.10
C SER A 80 -3.35 -6.89 -9.84
N VAL A 81 -3.34 -5.94 -8.90
CA VAL A 81 -2.64 -6.13 -7.63
C VAL A 81 -3.27 -7.30 -6.88
N SER A 82 -4.59 -7.35 -6.81
CA SER A 82 -5.28 -8.42 -6.13
C SER A 82 -4.95 -9.78 -6.75
N TYR A 83 -4.93 -9.83 -8.07
CA TYR A 83 -4.60 -11.06 -8.78
C TYR A 83 -3.19 -11.54 -8.43
N VAL A 84 -2.22 -10.63 -8.45
CA VAL A 84 -0.84 -10.98 -8.15
C VAL A 84 -0.70 -11.46 -6.71
N VAL A 85 -1.37 -10.79 -5.77
CA VAL A 85 -1.32 -11.21 -4.38
C VAL A 85 -1.75 -12.66 -4.23
N ARG A 86 -2.86 -13.02 -4.89
CA ARG A 86 -3.39 -14.37 -4.78
C ARG A 86 -2.55 -15.40 -5.50
N THR A 87 -2.09 -15.07 -6.70
CA THR A 87 -1.43 -16.08 -7.54
C THR A 87 0.05 -16.22 -7.25
N GLU A 88 0.69 -15.16 -6.76
CA GLU A 88 2.12 -15.18 -6.47
C GLU A 88 2.43 -15.30 -5.00
N ASN A 89 1.41 -15.50 -4.18
CA ASN A 89 1.58 -15.84 -2.78
C ASN A 89 2.21 -14.71 -1.94
N PHE A 90 1.85 -13.48 -2.24
CA PHE A 90 2.30 -12.35 -1.42
C PHE A 90 1.51 -12.29 -0.12
N ASP A 91 2.12 -11.75 0.92
CA ASP A 91 1.42 -11.57 2.20
C ASP A 91 0.33 -10.54 2.09
N CYS A 92 0.59 -9.45 1.38
CA CYS A 92 -0.46 -8.49 1.06
C CYS A 92 -0.05 -7.64 -0.12
N GLY A 93 -0.99 -6.87 -0.63
CA GLY A 93 -0.75 -5.91 -1.68
C GLY A 93 -1.17 -4.54 -1.23
N ILE A 94 -0.62 -3.53 -1.88
CA ILE A 94 -0.97 -2.14 -1.61
C ILE A 94 -1.26 -1.48 -2.95
N MET A 95 -2.39 -0.81 -3.06
CA MET A 95 -2.72 -0.04 -4.25
C MET A 95 -2.82 1.42 -3.88
N ILE A 96 -2.06 2.24 -4.55
CA ILE A 96 -2.04 3.68 -4.33
C ILE A 96 -2.92 4.33 -5.40
N SER A 97 -4.13 4.69 -5.00
CA SER A 97 -5.08 5.27 -5.93
C SER A 97 -6.29 5.77 -5.17
N ALA A 98 -6.91 6.82 -5.68
CA ALA A 98 -8.19 7.28 -5.17
C ALA A 98 -9.13 7.43 -6.36
N SER A 99 -9.36 6.35 -7.06
CA SER A 99 -9.81 6.27 -8.44
C SER A 99 -10.97 7.16 -8.83
N HIS A 100 -11.82 7.55 -7.91
CA HIS A 100 -12.97 8.40 -8.24
C HIS A 100 -12.84 9.79 -7.64
N ASN A 101 -11.71 10.10 -7.03
CA ASN A 101 -11.49 11.40 -6.41
C ASN A 101 -10.74 12.33 -7.37
N PRO A 102 -10.76 13.64 -7.10
CA PRO A 102 -9.97 14.57 -7.92
C PRO A 102 -8.50 14.20 -7.93
N PHE A 103 -7.79 14.67 -8.95
CA PHE A 103 -6.40 14.25 -9.15
C PHE A 103 -5.47 14.65 -8.00
N TYR A 104 -5.82 15.63 -7.21
CA TYR A 104 -4.98 16.03 -6.08
C TYR A 104 -5.19 15.16 -4.83
N ASP A 105 -6.20 14.32 -4.85
CA ASP A 105 -6.40 13.35 -3.76
C ASP A 105 -5.73 12.05 -4.11
N ASN A 106 -5.40 11.29 -3.08
CA ASN A 106 -4.86 9.96 -3.28
C ASN A 106 -5.28 9.09 -2.11
N GLY A 107 -5.01 7.81 -2.20
CA GLY A 107 -5.36 6.87 -1.16
C GLY A 107 -4.47 5.65 -1.22
N ILE A 108 -4.41 4.94 -0.10
CA ILE A 108 -3.65 3.71 0.03
C ILE A 108 -4.64 2.62 0.43
N LYS A 109 -4.83 1.66 -0.46
CA LYS A 109 -5.73 0.55 -0.22
C LYS A 109 -4.92 -0.70 0.03
N ILE A 110 -5.23 -1.40 1.13
CA ILE A 110 -4.50 -2.60 1.51
C ILE A 110 -5.31 -3.82 1.12
N ILE A 111 -4.68 -4.71 0.37
CA ILE A 111 -5.31 -5.91 -0.15
C ILE A 111 -4.67 -7.08 0.57
N GLY A 112 -5.44 -7.75 1.41
CA GLY A 112 -4.93 -8.84 2.21
C GLY A 112 -4.52 -10.03 1.38
N GLY A 113 -3.62 -10.83 1.95
CA GLY A 113 -3.21 -12.05 1.31
C GLY A 113 -4.30 -13.12 1.43
N ARG A 114 -3.90 -14.33 1.08
CA ARG A 114 -4.82 -15.45 1.02
C ARG A 114 -5.65 -15.64 2.28
N SER A 115 -4.98 -15.57 3.42
CA SER A 115 -5.64 -15.87 4.68
C SER A 115 -6.50 -14.74 5.20
N GLU A 116 -6.39 -13.56 4.62
CA GLU A 116 -7.12 -12.38 5.07
C GLU A 116 -8.07 -11.85 4.03
N GLU A 117 -8.15 -12.51 2.93
CA GLU A 117 -9.01 -12.09 1.85
C GLU A 117 -10.45 -12.48 2.14
N HIS A 118 -11.34 -11.53 2.06
CA HIS A 118 -12.74 -11.81 2.36
C HIS A 118 -13.65 -11.18 1.35
#